data_ee87e4b85827c76479b428395cede04a
#
_entry.id   ee87e4b85827c76479b428395cede04a
#
_cell.length_a   1.000
_cell.length_b   1.000
_cell.length_c   1.000
_cell.angle_alpha   90.00
_cell.angle_beta   90.00
_cell.angle_gamma   90.00
#
_symmetry.space_group_name_H-M   'P 1'
#
loop_
_entity.id
_entity.type
_entity.pdbx_description
1 polymer ?
#
loop_
_entity_poly.entity_id
_entity_poly.type
_entity_poly.pdbx_seq_one_letter_code
_entity_poly.pdbx_strand_id
1 'polypeptide(L)'
;MRIEVLLDLKTRLGESPVWDVEQQRLWWVDSLDGRLFACNAQGGAIKSWDVRQKIGSFALRQSGEGAVVALQNGVHLLDFASGELTLLHHPEADRPFNRLNDGKVDRQGRFLFGSMDMREEEPSGALYRLDADLSLHVLKKGIIVSNAPCWSPSGETFYFADTWTGEICAWDYNTATGDLSGERVFCHVDRSEGGAADGATVDSEGYLWNALVYAGKLVRYTPEGKVDRIIEMPVKKVTSVMFGGENLDVLYVTSMAQPPLPRFPEDNQLRGSLFAIYDLGVTGVAERRFAG
;
A
#
# COMPACT_ATOMS: atom_id res chain seq x y z
N MET A 1 22.73 8.17 -3.91
CA MET A 1 21.60 7.23 -3.90
C MET A 1 22.13 5.82 -4.06
N ARG A 2 21.67 4.86 -3.25
CA ARG A 2 22.12 3.48 -3.22
C ARG A 2 20.89 2.56 -3.02
N ILE A 3 20.74 1.55 -3.86
CA ILE A 3 19.66 0.56 -3.79
C ILE A 3 20.24 -0.75 -3.30
N GLU A 4 19.68 -1.31 -2.25
CA GLU A 4 20.10 -2.59 -1.66
C GLU A 4 18.93 -3.57 -1.54
N VAL A 5 19.22 -4.86 -1.66
CA VAL A 5 18.28 -5.90 -1.25
C VAL A 5 18.33 -5.98 0.27
N LEU A 6 17.26 -5.57 0.94
CA LEU A 6 17.13 -5.69 2.39
C LEU A 6 16.85 -7.14 2.80
N LEU A 7 15.91 -7.79 2.10
CA LEU A 7 15.51 -9.18 2.31
C LEU A 7 15.15 -9.85 0.99
N ASP A 8 15.62 -11.07 0.78
CA ASP A 8 15.27 -11.90 -0.37
C ASP A 8 14.37 -13.07 0.05
N LEU A 9 13.14 -12.75 0.43
CA LEU A 9 12.14 -13.72 0.88
C LEU A 9 11.36 -14.38 -0.27
N LYS A 10 11.52 -13.89 -1.50
CA LYS A 10 10.73 -14.33 -2.66
C LYS A 10 9.23 -14.23 -2.41
N THR A 11 8.80 -13.12 -1.77
CA THR A 11 7.38 -12.87 -1.55
C THR A 11 6.62 -12.97 -2.88
N ARG A 12 5.55 -13.77 -2.91
CA ARG A 12 4.78 -13.98 -4.14
C ARG A 12 4.18 -12.67 -4.62
N LEU A 13 3.63 -11.88 -3.70
CA LEU A 13 3.15 -10.53 -3.94
C LEU A 13 3.41 -9.70 -2.68
N GLY A 14 4.63 -9.15 -2.56
CA GLY A 14 4.98 -8.23 -1.47
C GLY A 14 4.24 -6.92 -1.64
N GLU A 15 3.56 -6.43 -0.58
CA GLU A 15 2.68 -5.26 -0.64
C GLU A 15 2.61 -4.50 0.68
N SER A 16 1.99 -3.30 0.62
CA SER A 16 1.61 -2.48 1.77
C SER A 16 2.73 -2.32 2.80
N PRO A 17 3.92 -1.84 2.42
CA PRO A 17 4.97 -1.57 3.39
C PRO A 17 4.53 -0.42 4.32
N VAL A 18 4.76 -0.59 5.63
CA VAL A 18 4.51 0.41 6.66
C VAL A 18 5.70 0.46 7.61
N TRP A 19 6.23 1.65 7.85
CA TRP A 19 7.23 1.88 8.89
C TRP A 19 6.54 2.35 10.18
N ASP A 20 6.64 1.53 11.21
CA ASP A 20 6.17 1.88 12.54
C ASP A 20 7.24 2.63 13.33
N VAL A 21 7.05 3.92 13.50
CA VAL A 21 8.01 4.80 14.20
C VAL A 21 8.11 4.51 15.70
N GLU A 22 7.09 3.92 16.33
CA GLU A 22 7.10 3.60 17.75
C GLU A 22 7.96 2.37 18.04
N GLN A 23 7.86 1.33 17.22
CA GLN A 23 8.64 0.09 17.37
C GLN A 23 9.94 0.09 16.56
N GLN A 24 10.16 1.09 15.70
CA GLN A 24 11.27 1.14 14.75
C GLN A 24 11.35 -0.14 13.91
N ARG A 25 10.21 -0.52 13.31
CA ARG A 25 10.06 -1.74 12.53
C ARG A 25 9.38 -1.48 11.18
N LEU A 26 9.87 -2.19 10.18
CA LEU A 26 9.21 -2.29 8.89
C LEU A 26 8.24 -3.46 8.90
N TRP A 27 7.01 -3.21 8.44
CA TRP A 27 5.94 -4.18 8.27
C TRP A 27 5.54 -4.24 6.80
N TRP A 28 5.15 -5.41 6.31
CA TRP A 28 4.62 -5.59 4.94
C TRP A 28 3.85 -6.91 4.87
N VAL A 29 3.14 -7.14 3.75
CA VAL A 29 2.41 -8.38 3.51
C VAL A 29 2.98 -9.16 2.33
N ASP A 30 2.82 -10.49 2.34
CA ASP A 30 2.72 -11.28 1.12
C ASP A 30 1.24 -11.51 0.82
N SER A 31 0.72 -10.75 -0.14
CA SER A 31 -0.70 -10.70 -0.41
C SER A 31 -1.26 -12.05 -0.88
N LEU A 32 -0.51 -12.80 -1.70
CA LEU A 32 -0.97 -14.08 -2.23
C LEU A 32 -0.80 -15.24 -1.26
N ASP A 33 0.26 -15.23 -0.44
CA ASP A 33 0.51 -16.27 0.56
C ASP A 33 -0.24 -16.01 1.89
N GLY A 34 -0.88 -14.86 2.02
CA GLY A 34 -1.66 -14.52 3.21
C GLY A 34 -0.81 -14.38 4.47
N ARG A 35 0.28 -13.63 4.37
CA ARG A 35 1.21 -13.41 5.48
C ARG A 35 1.45 -11.94 5.75
N LEU A 36 1.43 -11.57 7.03
CA LEU A 36 1.93 -10.30 7.52
C LEU A 36 3.35 -10.52 8.08
N PHE A 37 4.28 -9.63 7.75
CA PHE A 37 5.68 -9.68 8.20
C PHE A 37 6.07 -8.42 8.95
N ALA A 38 7.08 -8.55 9.82
CA ALA A 38 7.78 -7.43 10.43
C ALA A 38 9.27 -7.73 10.58
N CYS A 39 10.13 -6.70 10.38
CA CYS A 39 11.56 -6.79 10.67
C CYS A 39 12.08 -5.46 11.24
N ASN A 40 13.34 -5.45 11.72
CA ASN A 40 14.02 -4.20 12.04
C ASN A 40 14.53 -3.49 10.77
N ALA A 41 15.08 -2.28 10.91
CA ALA A 41 15.60 -1.47 9.80
C ALA A 41 16.67 -2.16 8.95
N GLN A 42 17.38 -3.14 9.49
CA GLN A 42 18.45 -3.91 8.84
C GLN A 42 17.97 -5.25 8.27
N GLY A 43 16.63 -5.50 8.24
CA GLY A 43 16.07 -6.77 7.78
C GLY A 43 16.20 -7.92 8.78
N GLY A 44 16.69 -7.68 10.01
CA GLY A 44 16.80 -8.68 11.07
C GLY A 44 15.52 -8.81 11.91
N ALA A 45 15.55 -9.75 12.88
CA ALA A 45 14.44 -9.99 13.83
C ALA A 45 13.07 -10.16 13.15
N ILE A 46 13.04 -10.96 12.09
CA ILE A 46 11.84 -11.19 11.29
C ILE A 46 10.79 -11.92 12.15
N LYS A 47 9.54 -11.41 12.07
CA LYS A 47 8.34 -12.07 12.59
C LYS A 47 7.34 -12.22 11.46
N SER A 48 6.46 -13.22 11.54
CA SER A 48 5.37 -13.38 10.59
C SER A 48 4.11 -13.97 11.23
N TRP A 49 2.97 -13.59 10.66
CA TRP A 49 1.63 -14.09 11.03
C TRP A 49 0.94 -14.60 9.77
N ASP A 50 0.42 -15.82 9.84
CA ASP A 50 -0.32 -16.45 8.74
C ASP A 50 -1.82 -16.17 8.93
N VAL A 51 -2.42 -15.44 8.00
CA VAL A 51 -3.85 -15.13 8.01
C VAL A 51 -4.69 -16.09 7.15
N ARG A 52 -4.02 -17.10 6.53
CA ARG A 52 -4.64 -18.25 5.82
C ARG A 52 -5.55 -17.87 4.65
N GLN A 53 -5.46 -16.66 4.16
CA GLN A 53 -6.18 -16.15 2.99
C GLN A 53 -5.47 -14.92 2.44
N LYS A 54 -5.81 -14.49 1.23
CA LYS A 54 -5.18 -13.31 0.64
C LYS A 54 -5.38 -12.07 1.51
N ILE A 55 -4.30 -11.31 1.68
CA ILE A 55 -4.27 -10.05 2.44
C ILE A 55 -3.89 -8.90 1.51
N GLY A 56 -4.71 -7.86 1.42
CA GLY A 56 -4.41 -6.68 0.61
C GLY A 56 -3.57 -5.65 1.36
N SER A 57 -3.96 -5.35 2.58
CA SER A 57 -3.34 -4.32 3.42
C SER A 57 -3.65 -4.55 4.90
N PHE A 58 -3.05 -3.73 5.75
CA PHE A 58 -3.24 -3.78 7.19
C PHE A 58 -3.03 -2.41 7.82
N ALA A 59 -3.49 -2.25 9.04
CA ALA A 59 -3.22 -1.11 9.90
C ALA A 59 -2.88 -1.59 11.32
N LEU A 60 -1.70 -1.24 11.82
CA LEU A 60 -1.34 -1.53 13.21
C LEU A 60 -2.29 -0.79 14.14
N ARG A 61 -2.77 -1.42 15.20
CA ARG A 61 -3.65 -0.78 16.18
C ARG A 61 -2.84 0.10 17.14
N GLN A 62 -3.44 1.21 17.55
CA GLN A 62 -2.83 2.13 18.53
C GLN A 62 -2.60 1.44 19.89
N SER A 63 -3.43 0.47 20.27
CA SER A 63 -3.24 -0.35 21.46
C SER A 63 -1.94 -1.17 21.45
N GLY A 64 -1.35 -1.41 20.27
CA GLY A 64 -0.15 -2.25 20.11
C GLY A 64 -0.40 -3.77 20.14
N GLU A 65 -1.64 -4.21 20.37
CA GLU A 65 -1.98 -5.64 20.58
C GLU A 65 -2.22 -6.41 19.27
N GLY A 66 -2.28 -5.74 18.12
CA GLY A 66 -2.59 -6.40 16.87
C GLY A 66 -2.71 -5.43 15.71
N ALA A 67 -3.43 -5.88 14.67
CA ALA A 67 -3.70 -5.10 13.48
C ALA A 67 -5.15 -5.28 13.01
N VAL A 68 -5.67 -4.28 12.31
CA VAL A 68 -6.77 -4.48 11.38
C VAL A 68 -6.17 -4.99 10.07
N VAL A 69 -6.73 -6.04 9.49
CA VAL A 69 -6.27 -6.64 8.24
C VAL A 69 -7.40 -6.67 7.21
N ALA A 70 -7.11 -6.22 6.01
CA ALA A 70 -8.02 -6.25 4.86
C ALA A 70 -7.78 -7.54 4.06
N LEU A 71 -8.65 -8.52 4.23
CA LEU A 71 -8.52 -9.87 3.69
C LEU A 71 -9.47 -10.09 2.49
N GLN A 72 -9.34 -11.22 1.83
CA GLN A 72 -10.24 -11.57 0.72
C GLN A 72 -11.71 -11.62 1.15
N ASN A 73 -12.00 -12.13 2.34
CA ASN A 73 -13.36 -12.26 2.85
C ASN A 73 -13.78 -11.15 3.83
N GLY A 74 -13.12 -9.99 3.78
CA GLY A 74 -13.51 -8.82 4.57
C GLY A 74 -12.43 -8.29 5.50
N VAL A 75 -12.82 -7.41 6.39
CA VAL A 75 -11.96 -6.74 7.37
C VAL A 75 -12.00 -7.48 8.69
N HIS A 76 -10.84 -7.78 9.24
CA HIS A 76 -10.69 -8.51 10.50
C HIS A 76 -9.77 -7.79 11.47
N LEU A 77 -9.93 -8.08 12.76
CA LEU A 77 -8.88 -7.88 13.75
C LEU A 77 -7.97 -9.11 13.76
N LEU A 78 -6.67 -8.89 13.76
CA LEU A 78 -5.64 -9.91 13.99
C LEU A 78 -5.00 -9.64 15.35
N ASP A 79 -5.09 -10.61 16.26
CA ASP A 79 -4.36 -10.61 17.53
C ASP A 79 -2.95 -11.17 17.32
N PHE A 80 -1.91 -10.41 17.68
CA PHE A 80 -0.52 -10.82 17.44
C PHE A 80 -0.02 -11.90 18.38
N ALA A 81 -0.64 -12.07 19.54
CA ALA A 81 -0.23 -13.06 20.53
C ALA A 81 -0.79 -14.46 20.19
N SER A 82 -2.05 -14.53 19.83
CA SER A 82 -2.75 -15.80 19.51
C SER A 82 -2.75 -16.13 18.01
N GLY A 83 -2.62 -15.13 17.13
CA GLY A 83 -2.84 -15.27 15.69
C GLY A 83 -4.33 -15.38 15.32
N GLU A 84 -5.24 -15.13 16.26
CA GLU A 84 -6.68 -15.20 16.03
C GLU A 84 -7.18 -14.06 15.14
N LEU A 85 -8.13 -14.39 14.25
CA LEU A 85 -8.80 -13.44 13.36
C LEU A 85 -10.26 -13.29 13.81
N THR A 86 -10.68 -12.05 14.08
CA THR A 86 -12.08 -11.71 14.37
C THR A 86 -12.64 -10.89 13.22
N LEU A 87 -13.67 -11.39 12.53
CA LEU A 87 -14.34 -10.68 11.44
C LEU A 87 -15.04 -9.43 11.98
N LEU A 88 -14.78 -8.27 11.38
CA LEU A 88 -15.51 -7.02 11.61
C LEU A 88 -16.61 -6.81 10.57
N HIS A 89 -16.22 -6.80 9.29
CA HIS A 89 -17.11 -6.53 8.17
C HIS A 89 -16.75 -7.39 6.95
N HIS A 90 -17.78 -7.81 6.20
CA HIS A 90 -17.60 -8.45 4.88
C HIS A 90 -18.44 -7.68 3.84
N PRO A 91 -17.96 -6.52 3.36
CA PRO A 91 -18.76 -5.61 2.54
C PRO A 91 -19.09 -6.14 1.13
N GLU A 92 -18.36 -7.16 0.66
CA GLU A 92 -18.48 -7.74 -0.68
C GLU A 92 -18.74 -9.26 -0.64
N ALA A 93 -19.51 -9.72 0.34
CA ALA A 93 -19.86 -11.14 0.50
C ALA A 93 -20.58 -11.75 -0.72
N ASP A 94 -21.23 -10.90 -1.53
CA ASP A 94 -21.92 -11.24 -2.78
C ASP A 94 -21.01 -11.21 -4.02
N ARG A 95 -19.70 -10.88 -3.87
CA ARG A 95 -18.73 -10.71 -4.94
C ARG A 95 -17.56 -11.68 -4.82
N PRO A 96 -17.72 -12.95 -5.23
CA PRO A 96 -16.74 -14.00 -4.95
C PRO A 96 -15.39 -13.81 -5.68
N PHE A 97 -15.35 -12.96 -6.72
CA PHE A 97 -14.12 -12.63 -7.43
C PHE A 97 -13.42 -11.38 -6.90
N ASN A 98 -13.98 -10.72 -5.89
CA ASN A 98 -13.34 -9.58 -5.26
C ASN A 98 -12.47 -10.01 -4.07
N ARG A 99 -11.50 -9.18 -3.76
CA ARG A 99 -10.73 -9.15 -2.52
C ARG A 99 -10.47 -7.72 -2.10
N LEU A 100 -10.22 -7.51 -0.84
CA LEU A 100 -9.67 -6.23 -0.39
C LEU A 100 -8.21 -6.11 -0.88
N ASN A 101 -7.78 -4.88 -1.15
CA ASN A 101 -6.45 -4.57 -1.68
C ASN A 101 -5.76 -3.49 -0.86
N ASP A 102 -5.02 -2.61 -1.52
CA ASP A 102 -4.18 -1.60 -0.87
C ASP A 102 -4.98 -0.70 0.09
N GLY A 103 -4.33 -0.30 1.16
CA GLY A 103 -4.94 0.52 2.19
C GLY A 103 -3.90 1.17 3.11
N LYS A 104 -4.27 2.31 3.70
CA LYS A 104 -3.40 3.07 4.59
C LYS A 104 -4.22 3.83 5.63
N VAL A 105 -3.58 4.19 6.73
CA VAL A 105 -4.22 4.96 7.82
C VAL A 105 -4.08 6.46 7.55
N ASP A 106 -5.17 7.21 7.73
CA ASP A 106 -5.13 8.67 7.63
C ASP A 106 -4.46 9.33 8.85
N ARG A 107 -4.32 10.65 8.82
CA ARG A 107 -3.66 11.39 9.92
C ARG A 107 -4.46 11.38 11.22
N GLN A 108 -5.73 10.99 11.19
CA GLN A 108 -6.64 10.88 12.34
C GLN A 108 -6.80 9.44 12.87
N GLY A 109 -6.14 8.47 12.24
CA GLY A 109 -6.17 7.07 12.66
C GLY A 109 -7.33 6.26 12.08
N ARG A 110 -7.97 6.70 10.97
CA ARG A 110 -8.96 5.91 10.24
C ARG A 110 -8.25 5.06 9.18
N PHE A 111 -8.70 3.85 8.95
CA PHE A 111 -8.13 2.98 7.94
C PHE A 111 -8.93 3.05 6.64
N LEU A 112 -8.33 3.61 5.59
CA LEU A 112 -8.88 3.60 4.24
C LEU A 112 -8.26 2.46 3.45
N PHE A 113 -9.10 1.66 2.78
CA PHE A 113 -8.67 0.54 1.97
C PHE A 113 -9.64 0.34 0.81
N GLY A 114 -9.13 -0.18 -0.29
CA GLY A 114 -9.98 -0.49 -1.42
C GLY A 114 -10.17 -1.99 -1.63
N SER A 115 -10.98 -2.31 -2.62
CA SER A 115 -11.16 -3.66 -3.14
C SER A 115 -10.90 -3.72 -4.64
N MET A 116 -10.79 -4.93 -5.18
CA MET A 116 -10.52 -5.17 -6.58
C MET A 116 -11.17 -6.45 -7.08
N ASP A 117 -11.45 -6.51 -8.38
CA ASP A 117 -11.69 -7.77 -9.09
C ASP A 117 -10.35 -8.51 -9.26
N MET A 118 -10.25 -9.74 -8.79
CA MET A 118 -9.05 -10.57 -8.94
C MET A 118 -8.72 -10.95 -10.38
N ARG A 119 -9.64 -10.77 -11.31
CA ARG A 119 -9.43 -10.94 -12.75
C ARG A 119 -8.94 -9.65 -13.41
N GLU A 120 -9.06 -8.52 -12.69
CA GLU A 120 -8.70 -7.17 -13.14
C GLU A 120 -9.46 -6.74 -14.41
N GLU A 121 -10.74 -7.07 -14.49
CA GLU A 121 -11.60 -6.83 -15.65
C GLU A 121 -12.80 -5.93 -15.30
N GLU A 122 -13.49 -6.24 -14.19
CA GLU A 122 -14.76 -5.61 -13.85
C GLU A 122 -14.59 -4.49 -12.81
N PRO A 123 -15.25 -3.33 -12.97
CA PRO A 123 -15.22 -2.25 -11.99
C PRO A 123 -16.14 -2.55 -10.80
N SER A 124 -15.94 -3.71 -10.19
CA SER A 124 -16.77 -4.24 -9.11
C SER A 124 -16.31 -3.83 -7.72
N GLY A 125 -15.08 -3.28 -7.61
CA GLY A 125 -14.51 -2.86 -6.34
C GLY A 125 -15.01 -1.51 -5.83
N ALA A 126 -14.58 -1.16 -4.63
CA ALA A 126 -14.93 0.07 -3.94
C ALA A 126 -13.77 0.55 -3.04
N LEU A 127 -13.81 1.81 -2.64
CA LEU A 127 -12.98 2.41 -1.59
C LEU A 127 -13.81 2.52 -0.31
N TYR A 128 -13.25 2.05 0.79
CA TYR A 128 -13.86 2.00 2.11
C TYR A 128 -13.06 2.81 3.12
N ARG A 129 -13.74 3.27 4.18
CA ARG A 129 -13.15 3.86 5.37
C ARG A 129 -13.68 3.13 6.61
N LEU A 130 -12.79 2.62 7.43
CA LEU A 130 -13.08 2.09 8.76
C LEU A 130 -12.71 3.15 9.78
N ASP A 131 -13.67 3.60 10.57
CA ASP A 131 -13.48 4.59 11.63
C ASP A 131 -13.07 3.92 12.96
N ALA A 132 -12.62 4.71 13.93
CA ALA A 132 -12.12 4.22 15.22
C ALA A 132 -13.18 3.46 16.04
N ASP A 133 -14.46 3.74 15.83
CA ASP A 133 -15.60 3.03 16.43
C ASP A 133 -15.95 1.73 15.70
N LEU A 134 -15.13 1.34 14.72
CA LEU A 134 -15.30 0.18 13.84
C LEU A 134 -16.46 0.30 12.85
N SER A 135 -17.07 1.46 12.68
CA SER A 135 -18.05 1.69 11.61
C SER A 135 -17.37 1.72 10.23
N LEU A 136 -18.03 1.11 9.23
CA LEU A 136 -17.53 1.01 7.87
C LEU A 136 -18.33 1.88 6.92
N HIS A 137 -17.63 2.71 6.15
CA HIS A 137 -18.21 3.62 5.17
C HIS A 137 -17.71 3.32 3.76
N VAL A 138 -18.60 3.45 2.76
CA VAL A 138 -18.23 3.37 1.35
C VAL A 138 -17.98 4.78 0.83
N LEU A 139 -16.77 5.07 0.34
CA LEU A 139 -16.39 6.38 -0.17
C LEU A 139 -16.55 6.48 -1.69
N LYS A 140 -16.20 5.41 -2.44
CA LYS A 140 -16.28 5.36 -3.91
C LYS A 140 -16.58 3.94 -4.35
N LYS A 141 -17.27 3.79 -5.47
CA LYS A 141 -17.57 2.50 -6.14
C LYS A 141 -17.09 2.54 -7.58
N GLY A 142 -17.08 1.37 -8.23
CA GLY A 142 -16.73 1.26 -9.63
C GLY A 142 -15.22 1.26 -9.89
N ILE A 143 -14.47 0.54 -9.05
CA ILE A 143 -13.01 0.41 -9.11
C ILE A 143 -12.67 -0.98 -9.65
N ILE A 144 -11.72 -1.06 -10.58
CA ILE A 144 -11.19 -2.34 -11.09
C ILE A 144 -10.12 -2.84 -10.13
N VAL A 145 -9.04 -2.05 -9.90
CA VAL A 145 -7.93 -2.40 -9.02
C VAL A 145 -7.53 -1.19 -8.18
N SER A 146 -7.89 -1.18 -6.90
CA SER A 146 -7.61 -0.09 -5.98
C SER A 146 -6.17 -0.08 -5.51
N ASN A 147 -5.45 1.04 -5.70
CA ASN A 147 -4.06 1.21 -5.29
C ASN A 147 -3.73 2.66 -4.87
N ALA A 148 -2.52 2.85 -4.34
CA ALA A 148 -1.93 4.15 -4.02
C ALA A 148 -2.66 5.02 -2.96
N PRO A 149 -3.42 4.52 -1.99
CA PRO A 149 -4.03 5.40 -1.00
C PRO A 149 -2.94 6.08 -0.16
N CYS A 150 -2.85 7.40 -0.26
CA CYS A 150 -1.93 8.20 0.55
C CYS A 150 -2.42 9.65 0.66
N TRP A 151 -1.79 10.42 1.54
CA TRP A 151 -2.18 11.80 1.80
C TRP A 151 -1.02 12.76 1.70
N SER A 152 -1.32 14.01 1.35
CA SER A 152 -0.40 15.12 1.52
C SER A 152 0.12 15.19 2.99
N PRO A 153 1.24 15.89 3.26
CA PRO A 153 1.73 16.03 4.64
C PRO A 153 0.70 16.66 5.59
N SER A 154 -0.12 17.61 5.12
CA SER A 154 -1.21 18.19 5.90
C SER A 154 -2.38 17.22 6.15
N GLY A 155 -2.52 16.18 5.33
CA GLY A 155 -3.64 15.25 5.34
C GLY A 155 -4.88 15.76 4.61
N GLU A 156 -4.85 16.96 3.99
CA GLU A 156 -6.01 17.59 3.36
C GLU A 156 -6.22 17.19 1.89
N THR A 157 -5.22 16.55 1.29
CA THR A 157 -5.34 15.96 -0.05
C THR A 157 -5.15 14.46 0.05
N PHE A 158 -6.12 13.72 -0.46
CA PHE A 158 -6.06 12.26 -0.60
C PHE A 158 -5.72 11.90 -2.05
N TYR A 159 -4.80 10.97 -2.24
CA TYR A 159 -4.41 10.42 -3.55
C TYR A 159 -4.83 8.96 -3.64
N PHE A 160 -5.21 8.53 -4.84
CA PHE A 160 -5.65 7.16 -5.10
C PHE A 160 -5.56 6.86 -6.60
N ALA A 161 -5.29 5.60 -6.94
CA ALA A 161 -5.28 5.11 -8.30
C ALA A 161 -6.24 3.91 -8.46
N ASP A 162 -6.98 3.88 -9.55
CA ASP A 162 -7.45 2.64 -10.16
C ASP A 162 -6.40 2.25 -11.21
N THR A 163 -5.64 1.21 -10.94
CA THR A 163 -4.39 0.85 -11.64
C THR A 163 -4.50 0.92 -13.16
N TRP A 164 -5.61 0.46 -13.72
CA TRP A 164 -5.73 0.33 -15.18
C TRP A 164 -6.27 1.57 -15.88
N THR A 165 -6.70 2.60 -15.17
CA THR A 165 -7.12 3.87 -15.79
C THR A 165 -5.95 4.63 -16.39
N GLY A 166 -4.74 4.44 -15.86
CA GLY A 166 -3.56 5.21 -16.24
C GLY A 166 -3.47 6.57 -15.57
N GLU A 167 -4.22 6.76 -14.49
CA GLU A 167 -4.30 8.03 -13.75
C GLU A 167 -4.12 7.80 -12.25
N ILE A 168 -3.46 8.75 -11.60
CA ILE A 168 -3.57 8.95 -10.17
C ILE A 168 -4.50 10.14 -9.98
N CYS A 169 -5.55 9.97 -9.18
CA CYS A 169 -6.50 11.02 -8.85
C CYS A 169 -6.21 11.62 -7.48
N ALA A 170 -6.68 12.84 -7.25
CA ALA A 170 -6.63 13.52 -5.97
C ALA A 170 -8.02 14.02 -5.57
N TRP A 171 -8.27 14.06 -4.26
CA TRP A 171 -9.49 14.60 -3.64
C TRP A 171 -9.11 15.58 -2.54
N ASP A 172 -9.99 16.54 -2.30
CA ASP A 172 -9.99 17.29 -1.07
C ASP A 172 -10.51 16.37 0.04
N TYR A 173 -9.69 16.21 1.10
CA TYR A 173 -9.99 15.33 2.21
C TYR A 173 -10.38 16.14 3.45
N ASN A 174 -11.59 15.94 3.92
CA ASN A 174 -12.02 16.55 5.18
C ASN A 174 -11.40 15.79 6.35
N THR A 175 -10.37 16.33 6.97
CA THR A 175 -9.65 15.68 8.07
C THR A 175 -10.52 15.43 9.30
N ALA A 176 -11.58 16.23 9.53
CA ALA A 176 -12.49 16.04 10.66
C ALA A 176 -13.45 14.86 10.44
N THR A 177 -14.00 14.72 9.22
CA THR A 177 -15.02 13.70 8.92
C THR A 177 -14.49 12.51 8.13
N GLY A 178 -13.38 12.66 7.41
CA GLY A 178 -12.83 11.65 6.49
C GLY A 178 -13.59 11.56 5.17
N ASP A 179 -14.36 12.59 4.81
CA ASP A 179 -15.10 12.62 3.56
C ASP A 179 -14.25 13.14 2.40
N LEU A 180 -14.54 12.63 1.20
CA LEU A 180 -13.88 13.00 -0.04
C LEU A 180 -14.75 13.96 -0.84
N SER A 181 -14.12 14.97 -1.45
CA SER A 181 -14.77 15.90 -2.40
C SER A 181 -13.77 16.38 -3.46
N GLY A 182 -14.24 17.02 -4.51
CA GLY A 182 -13.37 17.67 -5.49
C GLY A 182 -12.46 16.70 -6.24
N GLU A 183 -12.99 15.54 -6.68
CA GLU A 183 -12.21 14.58 -7.49
C GLU A 183 -11.59 15.24 -8.71
N ARG A 184 -10.30 15.01 -8.92
CA ARG A 184 -9.54 15.55 -10.05
C ARG A 184 -8.39 14.63 -10.43
N VAL A 185 -8.01 14.61 -11.70
CA VAL A 185 -6.79 13.93 -12.14
C VAL A 185 -5.60 14.70 -11.57
N PHE A 186 -4.75 14.00 -10.81
CA PHE A 186 -3.49 14.55 -10.29
C PHE A 186 -2.38 14.42 -11.33
N CYS A 187 -2.21 13.21 -11.89
CA CYS A 187 -1.26 12.98 -12.97
C CYS A 187 -1.66 11.80 -13.86
N HIS A 188 -1.13 11.79 -15.08
CA HIS A 188 -1.18 10.63 -15.96
C HIS A 188 0.09 9.79 -15.77
N VAL A 189 -0.09 8.48 -15.65
CA VAL A 189 1.00 7.52 -15.47
C VAL A 189 1.55 7.12 -16.84
N ASP A 190 2.87 7.13 -17.00
CA ASP A 190 3.50 6.68 -18.23
C ASP A 190 3.33 5.17 -18.41
N ARG A 191 2.57 4.78 -19.41
CA ARG A 191 2.27 3.39 -19.78
C ARG A 191 3.05 2.89 -21.00
N SER A 192 3.98 3.68 -21.53
CA SER A 192 4.72 3.36 -22.75
C SER A 192 5.53 2.05 -22.65
N GLU A 193 5.98 1.71 -21.44
CA GLU A 193 6.69 0.47 -21.13
C GLU A 193 5.79 -0.60 -20.47
N GLY A 194 4.47 -0.45 -20.56
CA GLY A 194 3.51 -1.37 -19.93
C GLY A 194 3.33 -1.14 -18.44
N GLY A 195 3.86 -0.05 -17.90
CA GLY A 195 3.74 0.29 -16.48
C GLY A 195 2.32 0.66 -16.06
N ALA A 196 2.01 0.42 -14.80
CA ALA A 196 0.75 0.79 -14.17
C ALA A 196 1.00 1.31 -12.75
N ALA A 197 0.12 2.23 -12.28
CA ALA A 197 0.21 2.74 -10.92
C ALA A 197 -0.09 1.64 -9.91
N ASP A 198 0.79 1.45 -8.93
CA ASP A 198 0.62 0.55 -7.81
C ASP A 198 0.76 1.34 -6.50
N GLY A 199 1.31 0.80 -5.43
CA GLY A 199 1.39 1.48 -4.14
C GLY A 199 2.16 2.82 -4.19
N ALA A 200 1.77 3.75 -3.31
CA ALA A 200 2.35 5.08 -3.24
C ALA A 200 2.55 5.57 -1.80
N THR A 201 3.40 6.58 -1.65
CA THR A 201 3.55 7.37 -0.42
C THR A 201 3.86 8.83 -0.77
N VAL A 202 3.82 9.72 0.23
CA VAL A 202 4.17 11.13 0.06
C VAL A 202 5.35 11.48 0.96
N ASP A 203 6.32 12.24 0.46
CA ASP A 203 7.43 12.72 1.27
C ASP A 203 7.11 14.02 2.01
N SER A 204 8.03 14.46 2.87
CA SER A 204 7.85 15.64 3.72
C SER A 204 7.76 16.97 2.94
N GLU A 205 8.19 16.97 1.68
CA GLU A 205 8.08 18.11 0.77
C GLU A 205 6.74 18.12 0.02
N GLY A 206 5.89 17.09 0.19
CA GLY A 206 4.58 16.96 -0.45
C GLY A 206 4.62 16.29 -1.83
N TYR A 207 5.76 15.73 -2.22
CA TYR A 207 5.89 15.00 -3.48
C TYR A 207 5.38 13.57 -3.33
N LEU A 208 4.63 13.11 -4.33
CA LEU A 208 4.09 11.75 -4.36
C LEU A 208 5.09 10.79 -5.01
N TRP A 209 5.39 9.69 -4.32
CA TRP A 209 6.19 8.57 -4.81
C TRP A 209 5.28 7.41 -5.17
N ASN A 210 5.33 6.92 -6.40
CA ASN A 210 4.53 5.79 -6.87
C ASN A 210 5.41 4.68 -7.42
N ALA A 211 5.12 3.45 -7.06
CA ALA A 211 5.67 2.27 -7.71
C ALA A 211 4.96 2.08 -9.06
N LEU A 212 5.72 2.13 -10.14
CA LEU A 212 5.24 1.86 -11.49
C LEU A 212 5.51 0.39 -11.80
N VAL A 213 4.57 -0.45 -11.43
CA VAL A 213 4.67 -1.91 -11.60
C VAL A 213 4.75 -2.28 -13.08
N TYR A 214 5.45 -3.36 -13.40
CA TYR A 214 5.79 -3.86 -14.74
C TYR A 214 6.80 -3.02 -15.53
N ALA A 215 6.90 -1.72 -15.30
CA ALA A 215 7.99 -0.88 -15.83
C ALA A 215 9.26 -0.96 -14.99
N GLY A 216 9.15 -1.33 -13.70
CA GLY A 216 10.29 -1.43 -12.77
C GLY A 216 10.85 -0.07 -12.39
N LYS A 217 9.97 0.90 -12.16
CA LYS A 217 10.33 2.28 -11.85
C LYS A 217 9.64 2.76 -10.60
N LEU A 218 10.30 3.66 -9.88
CA LEU A 218 9.65 4.52 -8.91
C LEU A 218 9.61 5.92 -9.51
N VAL A 219 8.45 6.54 -9.50
CA VAL A 219 8.26 7.90 -10.03
C VAL A 219 7.91 8.84 -8.90
N ARG A 220 8.67 9.92 -8.77
CA ARG A 220 8.37 11.03 -7.87
C ARG A 220 7.67 12.13 -8.66
N TYR A 221 6.50 12.55 -8.19
CA TYR A 221 5.71 13.63 -8.79
C TYR A 221 5.72 14.84 -7.88
N THR A 222 5.83 16.04 -8.47
CA THR A 222 5.68 17.31 -7.73
C THR A 222 4.24 17.44 -7.18
N PRO A 223 3.96 18.35 -6.23
CA PRO A 223 2.59 18.62 -5.77
C PRO A 223 1.61 19.01 -6.89
N GLU A 224 2.11 19.46 -8.04
CA GLU A 224 1.32 19.78 -9.24
C GLU A 224 1.17 18.61 -10.22
N GLY A 225 1.62 17.38 -9.84
CA GLY A 225 1.49 16.17 -10.65
C GLY A 225 2.50 16.05 -11.81
N LYS A 226 3.58 16.82 -11.81
CA LYS A 226 4.64 16.71 -12.82
C LYS A 226 5.71 15.74 -12.34
N VAL A 227 6.30 14.98 -13.26
CA VAL A 227 7.44 14.11 -12.96
C VAL A 227 8.64 14.95 -12.51
N ASP A 228 9.14 14.67 -11.30
CA ASP A 228 10.35 15.25 -10.73
C ASP A 228 11.54 14.30 -10.88
N ARG A 229 11.38 13.03 -10.52
CA ARG A 229 12.44 12.04 -10.49
C ARG A 229 11.92 10.66 -10.89
N ILE A 230 12.75 9.91 -11.59
CA ILE A 230 12.52 8.49 -11.88
C ILE A 230 13.70 7.69 -11.32
N ILE A 231 13.42 6.59 -10.64
CA ILE A 231 14.42 5.64 -10.17
C ILE A 231 14.15 4.30 -10.85
N GLU A 232 15.15 3.84 -11.63
CA GLU A 232 15.11 2.49 -12.21
C GLU A 232 15.40 1.46 -11.13
N MET A 233 14.54 0.45 -11.03
CA MET A 233 14.67 -0.62 -10.04
C MET A 233 15.29 -1.88 -10.67
N PRO A 234 15.99 -2.70 -9.87
CA PRO A 234 16.60 -3.92 -10.38
C PRO A 234 15.59 -5.02 -10.76
N VAL A 235 14.29 -4.81 -10.52
CA VAL A 235 13.18 -5.72 -10.87
C VAL A 235 12.06 -4.96 -11.56
N LYS A 236 11.34 -5.61 -12.47
CA LYS A 236 10.23 -4.99 -13.20
C LYS A 236 8.94 -4.86 -12.37
N LYS A 237 8.76 -5.73 -11.39
CA LYS A 237 7.50 -5.83 -10.64
C LYS A 237 7.66 -5.28 -9.23
N VAL A 238 8.04 -3.99 -9.13
CA VAL A 238 7.93 -3.22 -7.90
C VAL A 238 6.45 -2.96 -7.62
N THR A 239 6.03 -3.04 -6.36
CA THR A 239 4.60 -3.01 -6.01
C THR A 239 4.24 -1.84 -5.12
N SER A 240 5.01 -1.55 -4.07
CA SER A 240 4.67 -0.46 -3.15
C SER A 240 5.89 0.15 -2.50
N VAL A 241 5.73 1.35 -1.94
CA VAL A 241 6.80 2.15 -1.36
C VAL A 241 6.41 2.77 -0.02
N MET A 242 7.39 2.87 0.90
CA MET A 242 7.20 3.52 2.19
C MET A 242 8.51 4.08 2.73
N PHE A 243 8.50 5.32 3.18
CA PHE A 243 9.61 5.89 3.92
C PHE A 243 9.70 5.33 5.34
N GLY A 244 10.92 5.07 5.80
CA GLY A 244 11.17 4.60 7.15
C GLY A 244 12.63 4.80 7.54
N GLY A 245 13.11 4.04 8.52
CA GLY A 245 14.37 4.31 9.21
C GLY A 245 14.19 5.32 10.33
N GLU A 246 15.19 5.47 11.17
CA GLU A 246 15.15 6.36 12.34
C GLU A 246 14.75 7.79 12.00
N ASN A 247 15.22 8.30 10.85
CA ASN A 247 14.98 9.66 10.37
C ASN A 247 13.94 9.73 9.23
N LEU A 248 13.26 8.62 8.91
CA LEU A 248 12.36 8.51 7.75
C LEU A 248 13.05 8.85 6.40
N ASP A 249 14.33 8.59 6.27
CA ASP A 249 15.18 8.91 5.13
C ASP A 249 15.54 7.70 4.25
N VAL A 250 15.03 6.52 4.58
CA VAL A 250 15.14 5.29 3.81
C VAL A 250 13.82 4.99 3.11
N LEU A 251 13.83 4.80 1.79
CA LEU A 251 12.64 4.36 1.06
C LEU A 251 12.66 2.84 0.90
N TYR A 252 11.77 2.14 1.58
CA TYR A 252 11.55 0.71 1.42
C TYR A 252 10.63 0.44 0.25
N VAL A 253 10.95 -0.61 -0.53
CA VAL A 253 10.22 -0.96 -1.75
C VAL A 253 9.92 -2.45 -1.74
N THR A 254 8.65 -2.81 -1.88
CA THR A 254 8.22 -4.19 -2.06
C THR A 254 8.20 -4.57 -3.54
N SER A 255 8.26 -5.87 -3.81
CA SER A 255 8.16 -6.42 -5.16
C SER A 255 7.48 -7.77 -5.15
N MET A 256 7.08 -8.28 -6.33
CA MET A 256 6.46 -9.58 -6.44
C MET A 256 7.33 -10.59 -7.19
N ALA A 257 7.38 -11.83 -6.69
CA ALA A 257 8.02 -12.95 -7.38
C ALA A 257 7.12 -13.59 -8.43
N GLN A 258 5.81 -13.58 -8.18
CA GLN A 258 4.81 -14.19 -9.07
C GLN A 258 3.73 -13.18 -9.41
N PRO A 259 3.54 -12.83 -10.69
CA PRO A 259 2.45 -11.94 -11.07
C PRO A 259 1.09 -12.60 -10.74
N PRO A 260 0.08 -11.81 -10.36
CA PRO A 260 -1.25 -12.33 -10.05
C PRO A 260 -1.93 -12.99 -11.25
N LEU A 261 -1.59 -12.58 -12.45
CA LEU A 261 -2.12 -13.09 -13.71
C LEU A 261 -0.99 -13.56 -14.63
N PRO A 262 -1.16 -14.70 -15.34
CA PRO A 262 -0.09 -15.29 -16.16
C PRO A 262 0.27 -14.49 -17.41
N ARG A 263 -0.53 -13.48 -17.77
CA ARG A 263 -0.26 -12.59 -18.92
C ARG A 263 0.96 -11.69 -18.76
N PHE A 264 1.47 -11.54 -17.54
CA PHE A 264 2.62 -10.70 -17.27
C PHE A 264 3.93 -11.49 -17.34
N PRO A 265 5.02 -10.89 -17.89
CA PRO A 265 6.30 -11.59 -18.04
C PRO A 265 6.92 -11.94 -16.68
N GLU A 266 7.76 -12.97 -16.67
CA GLU A 266 8.61 -13.26 -15.53
C GLU A 266 9.66 -12.16 -15.31
N ASP A 267 10.16 -12.06 -14.09
CA ASP A 267 11.21 -11.14 -13.69
C ASP A 267 12.51 -11.92 -13.37
N ASN A 268 13.58 -11.19 -13.05
CA ASN A 268 14.91 -11.74 -12.76
C ASN A 268 14.99 -12.44 -11.38
N GLN A 269 16.21 -12.82 -10.97
CA GLN A 269 16.44 -13.54 -9.71
C GLN A 269 16.12 -12.72 -8.45
N LEU A 270 16.09 -11.39 -8.52
CA LEU A 270 15.78 -10.52 -7.39
C LEU A 270 14.27 -10.30 -7.19
N ARG A 271 13.42 -10.91 -8.03
CA ARG A 271 11.96 -10.82 -7.91
C ARG A 271 11.48 -11.26 -6.53
N GLY A 272 10.52 -10.53 -5.98
CA GLY A 272 9.95 -10.79 -4.65
C GLY A 272 10.87 -10.40 -3.50
N SER A 273 11.95 -9.67 -3.78
CA SER A 273 12.79 -9.07 -2.74
C SER A 273 12.15 -7.80 -2.18
N LEU A 274 12.50 -7.49 -0.94
CA LEU A 274 12.28 -6.21 -0.30
C LEU A 274 13.56 -5.37 -0.46
N PHE A 275 13.44 -4.16 -0.99
CA PHE A 275 14.57 -3.26 -1.22
C PHE A 275 14.56 -2.10 -0.24
N ALA A 276 15.75 -1.53 0.00
CA ALA A 276 15.95 -0.28 0.73
C ALA A 276 16.75 0.69 -0.15
N ILE A 277 16.30 1.94 -0.26
CA ILE A 277 16.94 2.98 -1.03
C ILE A 277 17.40 4.07 -0.06
N TYR A 278 18.69 4.36 -0.08
CA TYR A 278 19.35 5.32 0.78
C TYR A 278 19.79 6.55 -0.01
N ASP A 279 20.09 7.61 0.72
CA ASP A 279 20.69 8.86 0.18
C ASP A 279 19.80 9.51 -0.91
N LEU A 280 18.50 9.56 -0.67
CA LEU A 280 17.53 10.21 -1.58
C LEU A 280 17.54 11.73 -1.43
N GLY A 281 18.00 12.25 -0.28
CA GLY A 281 18.03 13.69 0.03
C GLY A 281 16.67 14.25 0.45
N VAL A 282 15.69 13.38 0.73
CA VAL A 282 14.34 13.71 1.22
C VAL A 282 13.94 12.74 2.33
N THR A 283 12.97 13.14 3.15
CA THR A 283 12.42 12.31 4.21
C THR A 283 10.93 12.07 4.00
N GLY A 284 10.40 11.01 4.59
CA GLY A 284 8.98 10.72 4.58
C GLY A 284 8.19 11.45 5.66
N VAL A 285 6.91 11.12 5.71
CA VAL A 285 5.98 11.51 6.79
C VAL A 285 5.65 10.27 7.60
N ALA A 286 5.69 10.37 8.93
CA ALA A 286 5.35 9.25 9.80
C ALA A 286 3.91 8.80 9.59
N GLU A 287 3.70 7.51 9.36
CA GLU A 287 2.37 6.93 9.28
C GLU A 287 1.75 6.77 10.67
N ARG A 288 0.43 6.82 10.72
CA ARG A 288 -0.33 6.67 11.96
C ARG A 288 -0.78 5.22 12.13
N ARG A 289 -1.03 4.84 13.38
CA ARG A 289 -1.72 3.60 13.71
C ARG A 289 -3.22 3.81 13.69
N PHE A 290 -3.98 2.74 13.45
CA PHE A 290 -5.44 2.73 13.54
C PHE A 290 -5.88 3.03 14.97
N ALA A 291 -6.83 3.96 15.13
CA ALA A 291 -7.23 4.49 16.43
C ALA A 291 -8.27 3.63 17.18
N GLY A 292 -8.81 2.55 16.53
CA GLY A 292 -9.80 1.63 17.11
C GLY A 292 -9.24 0.27 17.55
#